data_1a1434ab4839755b8675c446b21efdfa
#
_entry.id   1a1434ab4839755b8675c446b21efdfa
#
_cell.length_a   1.000
_cell.length_b   1.000
_cell.length_c   1.000
_cell.angle_alpha   90.00
_cell.angle_beta   90.00
_cell.angle_gamma   90.00
#
_symmetry.space_group_name_H-M   'P 1'
#
loop_
_entity.id
_entity.type
_entity.pdbx_description
1 polymer ?
#
loop_
_entity_poly.entity_id
_entity_poly.type
_entity_poly.pdbx_seq_one_letter_code
_entity_poly.pdbx_strand_id
1 'polypeptide(L)'
;MEIVWQMIGTIVAAVFASSGLWAYLTARRERKERLKDKKDAQNAMIMGLGHDRIISLCEKYIERGWITSDEYENLYTWLFVPYEELGGNGTAKRLMAIVDNLPAKKVEYTADGKRIEIPVEKKGKDYK
;
A
#
# COMPACT_ATOMS: atom_id res chain seq x y z
N MET A 1 46.93 -42.44 2.87
CA MET A 1 45.51 -42.15 2.62
C MET A 1 44.76 -41.83 3.91
N GLU A 2 44.92 -42.60 4.96
CA GLU A 2 44.19 -42.38 6.21
C GLU A 2 44.54 -41.04 6.90
N ILE A 3 45.82 -40.66 6.88
CA ILE A 3 46.28 -39.37 7.45
C ILE A 3 45.64 -38.19 6.74
N VAL A 4 45.45 -38.26 5.43
CA VAL A 4 44.86 -37.19 4.63
C VAL A 4 43.37 -37.01 5.00
N TRP A 5 42.64 -38.08 5.19
CA TRP A 5 41.24 -38.07 5.60
C TRP A 5 41.06 -37.52 7.03
N GLN A 6 42.01 -37.90 7.93
CA GLN A 6 42.02 -37.35 9.29
C GLN A 6 42.31 -35.83 9.31
N MET A 7 43.25 -35.37 8.48
CA MET A 7 43.57 -33.94 8.35
C MET A 7 42.37 -33.16 7.76
N ILE A 8 41.71 -33.70 6.76
CA ILE A 8 40.53 -33.07 6.19
C ILE A 8 39.40 -33.02 7.23
N GLY A 9 39.18 -34.10 7.97
CA GLY A 9 38.17 -34.15 9.03
C GLY A 9 38.40 -33.13 10.14
N THR A 10 39.67 -32.93 10.57
CA THR A 10 39.99 -31.94 11.60
C THR A 10 39.87 -30.50 11.11
N ILE A 11 40.20 -30.22 9.86
CA ILE A 11 40.01 -28.89 9.25
C ILE A 11 38.53 -28.57 9.12
N VAL A 12 37.71 -29.52 8.65
CA VAL A 12 36.25 -29.34 8.53
C VAL A 12 35.64 -29.13 9.92
N ALA A 13 36.03 -29.92 10.92
CA ALA A 13 35.55 -29.76 12.29
C ALA A 13 35.96 -28.40 12.87
N ALA A 14 37.18 -27.92 12.62
CA ALA A 14 37.65 -26.63 13.08
C ALA A 14 36.88 -25.46 12.41
N VAL A 15 36.52 -25.57 11.13
CA VAL A 15 35.72 -24.57 10.42
C VAL A 15 34.28 -24.55 10.97
N PHE A 16 33.70 -25.71 11.24
CA PHE A 16 32.35 -25.79 11.85
C PHE A 16 32.32 -25.37 13.32
N ALA A 17 33.37 -25.59 14.05
CA ALA A 17 33.53 -25.14 15.45
C ALA A 17 33.92 -23.66 15.57
N SER A 18 34.31 -23.02 14.47
CA SER A 18 34.66 -21.59 14.51
C SER A 18 33.43 -20.76 14.83
N SER A 19 33.49 -20.05 15.97
CA SER A 19 32.42 -19.11 16.42
C SER A 19 32.12 -18.05 15.36
N GLY A 20 33.01 -17.80 14.42
CA GLY A 20 32.82 -16.85 13.31
C GLY A 20 31.76 -17.25 12.30
N LEU A 21 31.61 -18.54 11.97
CA LEU A 21 30.57 -18.99 11.05
C LEU A 21 29.16 -18.86 11.68
N TRP A 22 29.02 -19.23 12.93
CA TRP A 22 27.77 -19.07 13.68
C TRP A 22 27.43 -17.60 13.89
N ALA A 23 28.40 -16.78 14.24
CA ALA A 23 28.22 -15.33 14.36
C ALA A 23 27.77 -14.70 13.03
N TYR A 24 28.32 -15.12 11.91
CA TYR A 24 27.93 -14.67 10.57
C TYR A 24 26.49 -15.08 10.24
N LEU A 25 26.12 -16.33 10.49
CA LEU A 25 24.77 -16.83 10.22
C LEU A 25 23.70 -16.16 11.10
N THR A 26 24.00 -15.94 12.39
CA THR A 26 23.10 -15.22 13.31
C THR A 26 22.98 -13.77 12.92
N ALA A 27 24.07 -13.08 12.62
CA ALA A 27 24.04 -11.69 12.15
C ALA A 27 23.24 -11.52 10.85
N ARG A 28 23.32 -12.50 9.93
CA ARG A 28 22.55 -12.50 8.70
C ARG A 28 21.05 -12.68 8.95
N ARG A 29 20.65 -13.53 9.89
CA ARG A 29 19.25 -13.73 10.31
C ARG A 29 18.70 -12.46 10.96
N GLU A 30 19.41 -11.90 11.91
CA GLU A 30 19.02 -10.66 12.59
C GLU A 30 18.85 -9.48 11.62
N ARG A 31 19.73 -9.35 10.63
CA ARG A 31 19.59 -8.32 9.58
C ARG A 31 18.30 -8.50 8.78
N LYS A 32 17.96 -9.74 8.42
CA LYS A 32 16.74 -10.03 7.68
C LYS A 32 15.51 -9.72 8.51
N GLU A 33 15.50 -10.08 9.80
CA GLU A 33 14.41 -9.79 10.73
C GLU A 33 14.22 -8.29 10.92
N ARG A 34 15.29 -7.55 11.19
CA ARG A 34 15.24 -6.08 11.31
C ARG A 34 14.75 -5.37 10.05
N LEU A 35 15.13 -5.88 8.87
CA LEU A 35 14.64 -5.33 7.60
C LEU A 35 13.15 -5.62 7.40
N LYS A 36 12.70 -6.81 7.80
CA LYS A 36 11.28 -7.19 7.77
C LYS A 36 10.48 -6.30 8.72
N ASP A 37 10.91 -6.17 9.98
CA ASP A 37 10.24 -5.35 11.00
C ASP A 37 10.12 -3.88 10.55
N LYS A 38 11.17 -3.32 9.96
CA LYS A 38 11.13 -1.96 9.39
C LYS A 38 10.12 -1.85 8.26
N LYS A 39 10.08 -2.83 7.37
CA LYS A 39 9.14 -2.85 6.25
C LYS A 39 7.70 -2.98 6.73
N ASP A 40 7.46 -3.81 7.72
CA ASP A 40 6.14 -3.99 8.32
C ASP A 40 5.67 -2.72 9.04
N ALA A 41 6.55 -2.04 9.76
CA ALA A 41 6.27 -0.73 10.38
C ALA A 41 5.99 0.36 9.34
N GLN A 42 6.74 0.40 8.24
CA GLN A 42 6.48 1.33 7.14
C GLN A 42 5.14 1.06 6.47
N ASN A 43 4.81 -0.20 6.21
CA ASN A 43 3.52 -0.58 5.64
C ASN A 43 2.36 -0.19 6.57
N ALA A 44 2.49 -0.42 7.88
CA ALA A 44 1.49 -0.03 8.85
C ALA A 44 1.27 1.49 8.88
N MET A 45 2.35 2.28 8.79
CA MET A 45 2.27 3.75 8.72
C MET A 45 1.60 4.21 7.42
N ILE A 46 1.98 3.65 6.27
CA ILE A 46 1.37 3.95 4.97
C ILE A 46 -0.12 3.61 4.98
N MET A 47 -0.48 2.46 5.55
CA MET A 47 -1.87 2.05 5.73
C MET A 47 -2.65 3.04 6.59
N GLY A 48 -2.10 3.48 7.71
CA GLY A 48 -2.73 4.47 8.59
C GLY A 48 -2.94 5.81 7.90
N LEU A 49 -1.94 6.32 7.21
CA LEU A 49 -2.03 7.57 6.44
C LEU A 49 -3.03 7.45 5.28
N GLY A 50 -3.01 6.34 4.56
CA GLY A 50 -3.96 6.06 3.49
C GLY A 50 -5.39 5.99 3.99
N HIS A 51 -5.61 5.29 5.11
CA HIS A 51 -6.90 5.18 5.76
C HIS A 51 -7.48 6.55 6.14
N ASP A 52 -6.71 7.35 6.87
CA ASP A 52 -7.10 8.69 7.31
C ASP A 52 -7.40 9.60 6.09
N ARG A 53 -6.56 9.56 5.08
CA ARG A 53 -6.74 10.36 3.88
C ARG A 53 -8.00 9.97 3.10
N ILE A 54 -8.27 8.68 2.94
CA ILE A 54 -9.46 8.18 2.25
C ILE A 54 -10.71 8.60 3.00
N ILE A 55 -10.76 8.42 4.33
CA ILE A 55 -11.90 8.83 5.15
C ILE A 55 -12.17 10.32 5.01
N SER A 56 -11.16 11.14 5.20
CA SER A 56 -11.26 12.61 5.12
C SER A 56 -11.78 13.08 3.76
N LEU A 57 -11.31 12.48 2.67
CA LEU A 57 -11.78 12.82 1.33
C LEU A 57 -13.21 12.33 1.08
N CYS A 58 -13.55 11.11 1.51
CA CYS A 58 -14.91 10.58 1.38
C CYS A 58 -15.92 11.46 2.14
N GLU A 59 -15.64 11.80 3.40
CA GLU A 59 -16.50 12.66 4.21
C GLU A 59 -16.69 14.01 3.53
N LYS A 60 -15.64 14.65 3.06
CA LYS A 60 -15.69 15.90 2.30
C LYS A 60 -16.62 15.82 1.09
N TYR A 61 -16.53 14.74 0.30
CA TYR A 61 -17.36 14.60 -0.90
C TYR A 61 -18.80 14.23 -0.57
N ILE A 62 -19.02 13.44 0.47
CA ILE A 62 -20.35 13.10 0.97
C ILE A 62 -21.07 14.35 1.51
N GLU A 63 -20.39 15.17 2.32
CA GLU A 63 -20.95 16.43 2.82
C GLU A 63 -21.27 17.40 1.69
N ARG A 64 -20.44 17.47 0.67
CA ARG A 64 -20.68 18.29 -0.51
C ARG A 64 -21.84 17.76 -1.37
N GLY A 65 -22.10 16.45 -1.33
CA GLY A 65 -23.17 15.78 -2.05
C GLY A 65 -22.90 15.46 -3.52
N TRP A 66 -21.68 15.69 -4.00
CA TRP A 66 -21.24 15.40 -5.37
C TRP A 66 -19.72 15.26 -5.46
N ILE A 67 -19.25 14.65 -6.54
CA ILE A 67 -17.83 14.44 -6.81
C ILE A 67 -17.51 14.69 -8.29
N THR A 68 -16.31 15.17 -8.60
CA THR A 68 -15.85 15.26 -9.98
C THR A 68 -15.21 13.95 -10.43
N SER A 69 -15.15 13.74 -11.75
CA SER A 69 -14.50 12.54 -12.31
C SER A 69 -13.03 12.46 -11.91
N ASP A 70 -12.32 13.58 -11.91
CA ASP A 70 -10.90 13.63 -11.54
C ASP A 70 -10.68 13.34 -10.04
N GLU A 71 -11.56 13.88 -9.18
CA GLU A 71 -11.53 13.61 -7.74
C GLU A 71 -11.84 12.13 -7.45
N TYR A 72 -12.78 11.55 -8.18
CA TYR A 72 -13.10 10.13 -8.05
C TYR A 72 -11.92 9.24 -8.50
N GLU A 73 -11.31 9.55 -9.65
CA GLU A 73 -10.14 8.82 -10.13
C GLU A 73 -8.97 8.89 -9.13
N ASN A 74 -8.69 10.08 -8.62
CA ASN A 74 -7.65 10.27 -7.61
C ASN A 74 -7.92 9.49 -6.32
N LEU A 75 -9.16 9.52 -5.83
CA LEU A 75 -9.56 8.80 -4.63
C LEU A 75 -9.53 7.29 -4.85
N TYR A 76 -10.14 6.81 -5.92
CA TYR A 76 -10.29 5.38 -6.20
C TYR A 76 -8.99 4.74 -6.64
N THR A 77 -8.39 5.23 -7.73
CA THR A 77 -7.25 4.58 -8.38
C THR A 77 -5.96 4.76 -7.58
N TRP A 78 -5.72 5.95 -7.04
CA TRP A 78 -4.44 6.28 -6.42
C TRP A 78 -4.41 6.10 -4.90
N LEU A 79 -5.55 6.04 -4.24
CA LEU A 79 -5.62 5.86 -2.78
C LEU A 79 -6.31 4.57 -2.39
N PHE A 80 -7.54 4.34 -2.87
CA PHE A 80 -8.36 3.23 -2.38
C PHE A 80 -7.89 1.87 -2.89
N VAL A 81 -7.58 1.73 -4.18
CA VAL A 81 -7.09 0.45 -4.75
C VAL A 81 -5.79 0.00 -4.08
N PRO A 82 -4.72 0.81 -3.99
CA PRO A 82 -3.51 0.42 -3.28
C PRO A 82 -3.74 0.13 -1.80
N TYR A 83 -4.66 0.85 -1.15
CA TYR A 83 -5.05 0.60 0.23
C TYR A 83 -5.70 -0.79 0.41
N GLU A 84 -6.59 -1.19 -0.50
CA GLU A 84 -7.18 -2.54 -0.49
C GLU A 84 -6.12 -3.63 -0.74
N GLU A 85 -5.20 -3.42 -1.68
CA GLU A 85 -4.09 -4.33 -1.98
C GLU A 85 -3.16 -4.56 -0.77
N LEU A 86 -2.99 -3.55 0.07
CA LEU A 86 -2.27 -3.66 1.34
C LEU A 86 -3.09 -4.34 2.45
N GLY A 87 -4.33 -4.76 2.17
CA GLY A 87 -5.22 -5.40 3.14
C GLY A 87 -6.13 -4.43 3.90
N GLY A 88 -6.27 -3.20 3.44
CA GLY A 88 -7.16 -2.21 4.02
C GLY A 88 -8.63 -2.57 3.83
N ASN A 89 -9.43 -2.31 4.86
CA ASN A 89 -10.88 -2.62 4.88
C ASN A 89 -11.63 -1.69 5.85
N GLY A 90 -12.88 -2.04 6.15
CA GLY A 90 -13.66 -1.41 7.21
C GLY A 90 -14.28 -0.07 6.81
N THR A 91 -14.05 0.98 7.58
CA THR A 91 -14.72 2.28 7.42
C THR A 91 -14.43 2.92 6.06
N ALA A 92 -13.20 2.86 5.58
CA ALA A 92 -12.83 3.40 4.27
C ALA A 92 -13.65 2.75 3.14
N LYS A 93 -13.83 1.44 3.20
CA LYS A 93 -14.63 0.69 2.21
C LYS A 93 -16.12 1.08 2.25
N ARG A 94 -16.67 1.26 3.44
CA ARG A 94 -18.08 1.71 3.59
C ARG A 94 -18.30 3.12 3.06
N LEU A 95 -17.39 4.04 3.37
CA LEU A 95 -17.48 5.42 2.87
C LEU A 95 -17.27 5.48 1.36
N MET A 96 -16.38 4.68 0.81
CA MET A 96 -16.17 4.60 -0.64
C MET A 96 -17.43 4.13 -1.36
N ALA A 97 -18.16 3.16 -0.81
CA ALA A 97 -19.44 2.70 -1.36
C ALA A 97 -20.51 3.82 -1.38
N ILE A 98 -20.48 4.75 -0.43
CA ILE A 98 -21.36 5.93 -0.45
C ILE A 98 -20.91 6.91 -1.54
N VAL A 99 -19.59 7.15 -1.66
CA VAL A 99 -19.02 8.03 -2.69
C VAL A 99 -19.34 7.51 -4.11
N ASP A 100 -19.32 6.20 -4.32
CA ASP A 100 -19.70 5.57 -5.60
C ASP A 100 -21.12 5.92 -6.06
N ASN A 101 -22.00 6.27 -5.14
CA ASN A 101 -23.38 6.66 -5.43
C ASN A 101 -23.59 8.18 -5.56
N LEU A 102 -22.56 8.98 -5.31
CA LEU A 102 -22.67 10.43 -5.46
C LEU A 102 -22.85 10.84 -6.93
N PRO A 103 -23.60 11.94 -7.18
CA PRO A 103 -23.67 12.54 -8.51
C PRO A 103 -22.29 12.97 -8.99
N ALA A 104 -21.93 12.60 -10.21
CA ALA A 104 -20.69 13.04 -10.83
C ALA A 104 -20.88 14.38 -11.54
N LYS A 105 -19.94 15.31 -11.38
CA LYS A 105 -19.87 16.56 -12.12
C LYS A 105 -18.56 16.67 -12.87
N LYS A 106 -18.59 17.21 -14.06
CA LYS A 106 -17.39 17.57 -14.83
C LYS A 106 -17.08 19.03 -14.57
N VAL A 107 -15.83 19.33 -14.32
CA VAL A 107 -15.34 20.70 -14.20
C VAL A 107 -14.74 21.11 -15.52
N GLU A 108 -15.25 22.18 -16.10
CA GLU A 108 -14.68 22.82 -17.27
C GLU A 108 -14.29 24.26 -16.92
N TYR A 109 -13.25 24.75 -17.55
CA TYR A 109 -12.83 26.14 -17.42
C TYR A 109 -13.16 26.87 -18.71
N THR A 110 -13.88 27.98 -18.60
CA THR A 110 -14.11 28.87 -19.73
C THR A 110 -12.83 29.56 -20.18
N ALA A 111 -12.83 30.12 -21.40
CA ALA A 111 -11.71 30.90 -21.92
C ALA A 111 -11.28 32.07 -21.00
N ASP A 112 -12.20 32.59 -20.19
CA ASP A 112 -11.96 33.64 -19.18
C ASP A 112 -11.45 33.09 -17.84
N GLY A 113 -11.13 31.78 -17.75
CA GLY A 113 -10.64 31.12 -16.54
C GLY A 113 -11.70 30.88 -15.47
N LYS A 114 -12.98 31.05 -15.78
CA LYS A 114 -14.08 30.78 -14.82
C LYS A 114 -14.38 29.30 -14.79
N ARG A 115 -14.44 28.75 -13.58
CA ARG A 115 -14.82 27.34 -13.33
C ARG A 115 -16.32 27.14 -13.54
N ILE A 116 -16.69 26.20 -14.38
CA ILE A 116 -18.07 25.75 -14.61
C ILE A 116 -18.18 24.29 -14.18
N GLU A 117 -19.24 23.96 -13.45
CA GLU A 117 -19.58 22.59 -13.04
C GLU A 117 -20.75 22.10 -13.89
N ILE A 118 -20.50 21.03 -14.64
CA ILE A 118 -21.49 20.42 -15.54
C ILE A 118 -21.90 19.08 -14.94
N PRO A 119 -23.21 18.84 -14.69
CA PRO A 119 -23.68 17.52 -14.28
C PRO A 119 -23.36 16.49 -15.36
N VAL A 120 -22.72 15.39 -14.98
CA VAL A 120 -22.52 14.25 -15.88
C VAL A 120 -23.68 13.30 -15.68
N GLU A 121 -24.50 13.10 -16.71
CA GLU A 121 -25.47 12.01 -16.70
C GLU A 121 -24.73 10.69 -16.54
N LYS A 122 -25.10 9.91 -15.52
CA LYS A 122 -24.58 8.54 -15.34
C LYS A 122 -25.07 7.73 -16.54
N LYS A 123 -24.23 7.55 -17.56
CA LYS A 123 -24.41 6.44 -18.49
C LYS A 123 -24.40 5.17 -17.65
N GLY A 124 -25.52 4.43 -17.73
CA GLY A 124 -25.70 3.19 -16.95
C GLY A 124 -24.45 2.33 -17.03
N LYS A 125 -24.01 1.84 -15.88
CA LYS A 125 -22.91 0.87 -15.77
C LYS A 125 -23.37 -0.43 -16.45
N ASP A 126 -23.10 -0.58 -17.73
CA ASP A 126 -23.10 -1.87 -18.40
C ASP A 126 -21.76 -2.56 -18.10
N TYR A 127 -21.63 -3.09 -16.90
CA TYR A 127 -20.64 -4.13 -16.62
C TYR A 127 -21.33 -5.48 -16.73
N LYS A 128 -21.19 -6.11 -17.90
CA LYS A 128 -21.34 -7.56 -18.06
C LYS A 128 -20.05 -8.26 -17.68
#